data_f81f67ba6a4aeae30524c9342e6b0182
#
_entry.id   f81f67ba6a4aeae30524c9342e6b0182
#
_cell.length_a   1.000
_cell.length_b   1.000
_cell.length_c   1.000
_cell.angle_alpha   90.00
_cell.angle_beta   90.00
_cell.angle_gamma   90.00
#
_symmetry.space_group_name_H-M   'P 1'
#
loop_
_entity.id
_entity.type
_entity.pdbx_description
1 polymer ?
#
loop_
_entity_poly.entity_id
_entity_poly.type
_entity_poly.pdbx_seq_one_letter_code
_entity_poly.pdbx_strand_id
1 'polypeptide(L)'
;MNSDISTSTLSHNPGSLAKFSRKAWKFQRTIRTPLTNLEPFVAEIISALVPIKGGIIVIDGYVFEPKNLRKLLSAHPQSMNLTHDWSIESIAIHSIKEPVLATFQDWIDFAFIPTPQPFVIYADHDEYTTFYAMTKSNLNRVVKPLLAQGFTQVKDFERSF
;
A
#
# COMPACT_ATOMS: atom_id res chain seq x y z
N MET A 1 14.51 -8.65 -18.15
CA MET A 1 13.10 -8.37 -18.39
C MET A 1 12.77 -7.00 -17.80
N ASN A 2 12.45 -6.08 -18.66
CA ASN A 2 11.98 -4.78 -18.19
C ASN A 2 10.60 -4.99 -17.57
N SER A 3 10.51 -4.89 -16.26
CA SER A 3 9.24 -4.67 -15.61
C SER A 3 8.61 -3.47 -16.31
N ASP A 4 7.42 -3.65 -16.84
CA ASP A 4 6.72 -2.59 -17.57
C ASP A 4 6.28 -1.48 -16.63
N ILE A 5 7.24 -0.67 -16.20
CA ILE A 5 7.01 0.64 -15.56
C ILE A 5 6.21 1.54 -16.51
N SER A 6 6.19 1.20 -17.80
CA SER A 6 5.39 1.89 -18.82
C SER A 6 3.87 1.91 -18.53
N THR A 7 3.38 1.04 -17.63
CA THR A 7 1.96 0.98 -17.25
C THR A 7 1.64 1.75 -15.96
N SER A 8 2.64 2.35 -15.32
CA SER A 8 2.45 3.15 -14.11
C SER A 8 2.43 4.63 -14.44
N THR A 9 1.47 5.34 -13.86
CA THR A 9 1.32 6.79 -14.00
C THR A 9 1.65 7.46 -12.67
N LEU A 10 2.56 8.43 -12.70
CA LEU A 10 2.94 9.23 -11.54
C LEU A 10 2.25 10.59 -11.65
N SER A 11 1.50 10.99 -10.61
CA SER A 11 0.76 12.25 -10.60
C SER A 11 0.73 12.88 -9.21
N HIS A 12 0.54 14.20 -9.15
CA HIS A 12 0.37 14.94 -7.91
C HIS A 12 -1.03 15.55 -7.90
N ASN A 13 -1.87 15.06 -6.99
CA ASN A 13 -3.26 15.50 -6.86
C ASN A 13 -3.51 15.93 -5.41
N PRO A 14 -3.44 17.24 -5.08
CA PRO A 14 -3.69 17.71 -3.73
C PRO A 14 -5.03 17.21 -3.19
N GLY A 15 -5.02 16.69 -1.97
CA GLY A 15 -6.21 16.14 -1.32
C GLY A 15 -6.56 14.71 -1.72
N SER A 16 -5.75 14.02 -2.52
CA SER A 16 -6.06 12.65 -2.96
C SER A 16 -6.11 11.67 -1.78
N LEU A 17 -5.20 11.79 -0.81
CA LEU A 17 -5.24 10.96 0.39
C LEU A 17 -6.51 11.20 1.20
N ALA A 18 -6.86 12.47 1.43
CA ALA A 18 -8.07 12.85 2.17
C ALA A 18 -9.36 12.35 1.52
N LYS A 19 -9.37 12.21 0.20
CA LYS A 19 -10.50 11.65 -0.54
C LYS A 19 -10.82 10.22 -0.11
N PHE A 20 -9.81 9.40 0.14
CA PHE A 20 -10.00 8.01 0.59
C PHE A 20 -10.29 7.95 2.09
N SER A 21 -9.71 8.84 2.89
CA SER A 21 -9.94 8.89 4.33
C SER A 21 -11.34 9.38 4.72
N ARG A 22 -12.00 10.15 3.87
CA ARG A 22 -13.36 10.65 4.10
C ARG A 22 -14.42 9.56 4.04
N LYS A 23 -14.10 8.45 3.40
CA LYS A 23 -15.03 7.33 3.35
C LYS A 23 -15.12 6.69 4.72
N ALA A 24 -16.35 6.53 5.23
CA ALA A 24 -16.56 5.89 6.53
C ALA A 24 -16.33 4.38 6.41
N TRP A 25 -15.11 3.94 6.74
CA TRP A 25 -14.76 2.52 6.79
C TRP A 25 -15.31 1.90 8.07
N LYS A 26 -16.07 0.82 7.93
CA LYS A 26 -16.74 0.18 9.08
C LYS A 26 -15.81 -0.69 9.91
N PHE A 27 -14.83 -1.29 9.27
CA PHE A 27 -13.96 -2.28 9.91
C PHE A 27 -12.52 -1.98 9.60
N GLN A 28 -11.67 -2.13 10.61
CA GLN A 28 -10.23 -2.03 10.44
C GLN A 28 -9.52 -3.07 11.28
N ARG A 29 -8.33 -3.44 10.86
CA ARG A 29 -7.43 -4.31 11.61
C ARG A 29 -6.00 -3.99 11.25
N THR A 30 -5.14 -3.93 12.26
CA THR A 30 -3.73 -3.60 12.07
C THR A 30 -2.85 -4.82 12.29
N ILE A 31 -1.95 -5.05 11.35
CA ILE A 31 -0.91 -6.07 11.41
C ILE A 31 0.42 -5.36 11.57
N ARG A 32 1.30 -5.90 12.42
CA ARG A 32 2.66 -5.38 12.53
C ARG A 32 3.41 -5.64 11.24
N THR A 33 3.92 -4.58 10.64
CA THR A 33 4.76 -4.67 9.45
C THR A 33 6.09 -5.33 9.83
N PRO A 34 6.48 -6.45 9.20
CA PRO A 34 7.71 -7.14 9.58
C PRO A 34 8.94 -6.33 9.19
N LEU A 35 9.96 -6.31 10.06
CA LEU A 35 11.25 -5.67 9.77
C LEU A 35 12.04 -6.42 8.69
N THR A 36 11.89 -7.74 8.70
CA THR A 36 12.41 -8.65 7.67
C THR A 36 11.21 -9.30 6.99
N ASN A 37 11.35 -10.16 6.03
CA ASN A 37 10.23 -10.84 5.36
C ASN A 37 9.16 -9.90 4.74
N LEU A 38 9.57 -8.73 4.29
CA LEU A 38 8.65 -7.80 3.61
C LEU A 38 8.12 -8.38 2.30
N GLU A 39 8.95 -9.07 1.54
CA GLU A 39 8.53 -9.66 0.26
C GLU A 39 7.43 -10.71 0.44
N PRO A 40 7.53 -11.71 1.34
CA PRO A 40 6.42 -12.61 1.63
C PRO A 40 5.17 -11.90 2.15
N PHE A 41 5.34 -10.87 2.97
CA PHE A 41 4.24 -10.07 3.51
C PHE A 41 3.46 -9.38 2.39
N VAL A 42 4.14 -8.69 1.49
CA VAL A 42 3.52 -8.02 0.34
C VAL A 42 2.92 -9.03 -0.62
N ALA A 43 3.62 -10.12 -0.90
CA ALA A 43 3.11 -11.18 -1.78
C ALA A 43 1.80 -11.77 -1.25
N GLU A 44 1.69 -11.99 0.06
CA GLU A 44 0.46 -12.50 0.68
C GLU A 44 -0.68 -11.49 0.57
N ILE A 45 -0.40 -10.19 0.80
CA ILE A 45 -1.40 -9.12 0.64
C ILE A 45 -1.94 -9.13 -0.79
N ILE A 46 -1.07 -9.09 -1.79
CA ILE A 46 -1.48 -9.05 -3.20
C ILE A 46 -2.27 -10.31 -3.57
N SER A 47 -1.80 -11.48 -3.14
CA SER A 47 -2.49 -12.76 -3.38
C SER A 47 -3.90 -12.78 -2.80
N ALA A 48 -4.06 -12.26 -1.57
CA ALA A 48 -5.36 -12.20 -0.90
C ALA A 48 -6.34 -11.21 -1.55
N LEU A 49 -5.84 -10.20 -2.25
CA LEU A 49 -6.65 -9.20 -2.94
C LEU A 49 -7.10 -9.62 -4.34
N VAL A 50 -6.51 -10.67 -4.92
CA VAL A 50 -6.91 -11.18 -6.24
C VAL A 50 -8.39 -11.58 -6.23
N PRO A 51 -9.19 -11.24 -7.29
CA PRO A 51 -8.79 -10.61 -8.53
C PRO A 51 -8.77 -9.08 -8.45
N ILE A 52 -7.61 -8.49 -8.68
CA ILE A 52 -7.46 -7.04 -8.85
C ILE A 52 -6.78 -6.78 -10.20
N LYS A 53 -7.03 -5.61 -10.77
CA LYS A 53 -6.44 -5.21 -12.06
C LYS A 53 -5.22 -4.33 -11.87
N GLY A 54 -5.08 -3.72 -10.71
CA GLY A 54 -4.02 -2.81 -10.37
C GLY A 54 -4.36 -2.06 -9.10
N GLY A 55 -3.92 -0.83 -8.95
CA GLY A 55 -4.22 -0.02 -7.79
C GLY A 55 -3.51 1.33 -7.81
N ILE A 56 -3.74 2.08 -6.75
CA ILE A 56 -3.15 3.40 -6.55
C ILE A 56 -2.40 3.40 -5.23
N ILE A 57 -1.15 3.84 -5.25
CA ILE A 57 -0.38 4.17 -4.06
C ILE A 57 -0.42 5.68 -3.89
N VAL A 58 -0.87 6.16 -2.74
CA VAL A 58 -0.87 7.59 -2.40
C VAL A 58 0.12 7.81 -1.27
N ILE A 59 1.12 8.64 -1.51
CA ILE A 59 2.15 8.95 -0.52
C ILE A 59 1.62 9.98 0.46
N ASP A 60 1.69 9.67 1.75
CA ASP A 60 1.39 10.60 2.83
C ASP A 60 2.65 11.34 3.29
N GLY A 61 3.74 10.62 3.48
CA GLY A 61 5.01 11.20 3.86
C GLY A 61 6.11 10.15 3.98
N TYR A 62 7.32 10.59 4.29
CA TYR A 62 8.41 9.67 4.60
C TYR A 62 9.41 10.35 5.53
N VAL A 63 10.05 9.55 6.38
CA VAL A 63 11.11 9.99 7.31
C VAL A 63 12.50 9.53 6.87
N PHE A 64 12.55 8.52 6.02
CA PHE A 64 13.80 7.97 5.45
C PHE A 64 13.86 8.29 3.96
N GLU A 65 15.05 8.29 3.40
CA GLU A 65 15.25 8.46 1.95
C GLU A 65 14.56 7.31 1.18
N PRO A 66 13.61 7.58 0.28
CA PRO A 66 12.88 6.55 -0.45
C PRO A 66 13.69 5.99 -1.63
N LYS A 67 14.80 5.33 -1.35
CA LYS A 67 15.79 4.86 -2.32
C LYS A 67 15.23 3.82 -3.29
N ASN A 68 14.49 2.85 -2.77
CA ASN A 68 13.96 1.76 -3.59
C ASN A 68 12.89 2.27 -4.55
N LEU A 69 12.00 3.12 -4.05
CA LEU A 69 10.94 3.70 -4.87
C LEU A 69 11.51 4.63 -5.96
N ARG A 70 12.47 5.49 -5.61
CA ARG A 70 13.13 6.37 -6.59
C ARG A 70 13.85 5.59 -7.66
N LYS A 71 14.54 4.51 -7.30
CA LYS A 71 15.20 3.62 -8.25
C LYS A 71 14.20 3.01 -9.23
N LEU A 72 13.08 2.53 -8.71
CA LEU A 72 12.01 1.94 -9.51
C LEU A 72 11.40 2.95 -10.48
N LEU A 73 11.23 4.21 -10.04
CA LEU A 73 10.63 5.28 -10.80
C LEU A 73 11.66 6.17 -11.52
N SER A 74 12.89 5.72 -11.69
CA SER A 74 13.99 6.53 -12.24
C SER A 74 13.73 7.08 -13.65
N ALA A 75 12.85 6.44 -14.43
CA ALA A 75 12.44 6.93 -15.74
C ALA A 75 11.48 8.13 -15.68
N HIS A 76 10.89 8.43 -14.51
CA HIS A 76 9.98 9.55 -14.31
C HIS A 76 10.74 10.78 -13.80
N PRO A 77 10.66 11.95 -14.46
CA PRO A 77 11.36 13.16 -14.00
C PRO A 77 10.96 13.62 -12.61
N GLN A 78 9.71 13.32 -12.19
CA GLN A 78 9.17 13.73 -10.90
C GLN A 78 9.59 12.83 -9.74
N SER A 79 10.31 11.73 -9.99
CA SER A 79 10.68 10.74 -8.98
C SER A 79 11.52 11.32 -7.81
N MET A 80 12.15 12.47 -8.00
CA MET A 80 12.94 13.14 -6.97
C MET A 80 12.10 13.97 -6.00
N ASN A 81 10.82 14.23 -6.32
CA ASN A 81 9.94 15.14 -5.58
C ASN A 81 8.70 14.42 -5.02
N LEU A 82 8.87 13.16 -4.61
CA LEU A 82 7.79 12.35 -4.06
C LEU A 82 7.48 12.81 -2.63
N THR A 83 6.43 13.59 -2.47
CA THR A 83 5.96 14.13 -1.20
C THR A 83 4.48 13.80 -1.01
N HIS A 84 3.85 14.42 0.01
CA HIS A 84 2.42 14.25 0.27
C HIS A 84 1.55 14.40 -0.98
N ASP A 85 0.56 13.53 -1.13
CA ASP A 85 -0.39 13.47 -2.24
C ASP A 85 0.19 13.09 -3.62
N TRP A 86 1.45 12.71 -3.72
CA TRP A 86 1.92 12.03 -4.91
C TRP A 86 1.32 10.63 -5.00
N SER A 87 0.84 10.27 -6.17
CA SER A 87 0.23 8.96 -6.43
C SER A 87 0.91 8.22 -7.55
N ILE A 88 0.99 6.89 -7.37
CA ILE A 88 1.49 5.96 -8.37
C ILE A 88 0.31 5.05 -8.70
N GLU A 89 -0.22 5.20 -9.91
CA GLU A 89 -1.32 4.36 -10.39
C GLU A 89 -0.78 3.30 -11.34
N SER A 90 -1.15 2.05 -11.09
CA SER A 90 -0.84 0.94 -11.98
C SER A 90 -2.13 0.26 -12.44
N ILE A 91 -2.21 0.01 -13.75
CA ILE A 91 -3.39 -0.60 -14.38
C ILE A 91 -3.23 -2.11 -14.57
N ALA A 92 -2.11 -2.68 -14.12
CA ALA A 92 -1.85 -4.11 -14.25
C ALA A 92 -1.36 -4.68 -12.92
N ILE A 93 -1.86 -5.86 -12.55
CA ILE A 93 -1.51 -6.51 -11.28
C ILE A 93 0.00 -6.82 -11.18
N HIS A 94 0.62 -7.23 -12.27
CA HIS A 94 2.06 -7.56 -12.27
C HIS A 94 2.95 -6.34 -12.11
N SER A 95 2.45 -5.15 -12.39
CA SER A 95 3.20 -3.90 -12.24
C SER A 95 2.94 -3.19 -10.92
N ILE A 96 2.01 -3.66 -10.08
CA ILE A 96 1.70 -3.03 -8.78
C ILE A 96 2.52 -3.63 -7.63
N LYS A 97 2.89 -4.90 -7.69
CA LYS A 97 3.61 -5.57 -6.62
C LYS A 97 4.95 -4.90 -6.31
N GLU A 98 5.73 -4.58 -7.33
CA GLU A 98 7.05 -3.97 -7.15
C GLU A 98 6.98 -2.58 -6.51
N PRO A 99 6.12 -1.64 -6.98
CA PRO A 99 5.96 -0.37 -6.31
C PRO A 99 5.48 -0.49 -4.86
N VAL A 100 4.53 -1.38 -4.59
CA VAL A 100 4.06 -1.62 -3.22
C VAL A 100 5.20 -2.14 -2.34
N LEU A 101 5.96 -3.10 -2.82
CA LEU A 101 7.11 -3.65 -2.09
C LEU A 101 8.17 -2.56 -1.82
N ALA A 102 8.51 -1.76 -2.83
CA ALA A 102 9.47 -0.66 -2.67
C ALA A 102 9.01 0.36 -1.62
N THR A 103 7.71 0.69 -1.62
CA THR A 103 7.12 1.61 -0.66
C THR A 103 7.23 1.08 0.77
N PHE A 104 7.00 -0.21 0.99
CA PHE A 104 7.21 -0.86 2.28
C PHE A 104 8.70 -0.88 2.67
N GLN A 105 9.59 -1.21 1.73
CA GLN A 105 11.02 -1.28 1.98
C GLN A 105 11.63 0.07 2.38
N ASP A 106 11.07 1.15 1.88
CA ASP A 106 11.49 2.52 2.20
C ASP A 106 10.81 3.09 3.45
N TRP A 107 9.92 2.32 4.09
CA TRP A 107 9.15 2.74 5.28
C TRP A 107 8.41 4.06 5.05
N ILE A 108 7.81 4.19 3.88
CA ILE A 108 7.00 5.34 3.52
C ILE A 108 5.64 5.24 4.22
N ASP A 109 5.11 6.38 4.65
CA ASP A 109 3.70 6.47 5.07
C ASP A 109 2.85 6.59 3.82
N PHE A 110 2.01 5.60 3.55
CA PHE A 110 1.26 5.54 2.30
C PHE A 110 -0.07 4.81 2.45
N ALA A 111 -1.00 5.13 1.57
CA ALA A 111 -2.21 4.36 1.36
C ALA A 111 -2.12 3.59 0.04
N PHE A 112 -2.53 2.34 0.05
CA PHE A 112 -2.69 1.52 -1.15
C PHE A 112 -4.17 1.21 -1.34
N ILE A 113 -4.69 1.55 -2.52
CA ILE A 113 -6.09 1.34 -2.88
C ILE A 113 -6.13 0.39 -4.10
N PRO A 114 -6.44 -0.89 -3.89
CA PRO A 114 -6.53 -1.85 -5.01
C PRO A 114 -7.77 -1.57 -5.86
N THR A 115 -7.68 -1.86 -7.15
CA THR A 115 -8.78 -1.70 -8.10
C THR A 115 -9.16 -3.07 -8.66
N PRO A 116 -10.44 -3.48 -8.63
CA PRO A 116 -11.64 -2.77 -8.18
C PRO A 116 -12.05 -3.04 -6.73
N GLN A 117 -11.23 -3.68 -5.93
CA GLN A 117 -11.61 -4.15 -4.59
C GLN A 117 -11.81 -2.99 -3.60
N PRO A 118 -12.85 -3.07 -2.73
CA PRO A 118 -13.19 -2.01 -1.79
C PRO A 118 -12.35 -2.09 -0.51
N PHE A 119 -11.06 -1.85 -0.64
CA PHE A 119 -10.13 -1.81 0.48
C PHE A 119 -9.34 -0.51 0.48
N VAL A 120 -8.85 -0.13 1.65
CA VAL A 120 -7.70 0.75 1.79
C VAL A 120 -6.71 0.07 2.72
N ILE A 121 -5.45 0.08 2.35
CA ILE A 121 -4.35 -0.42 3.16
C ILE A 121 -3.45 0.76 3.45
N TYR A 122 -3.26 1.10 4.72
CA TYR A 122 -2.39 2.20 5.13
C TYR A 122 -1.22 1.64 5.94
N ALA A 123 -0.01 1.91 5.50
CA ALA A 123 1.21 1.52 6.21
C ALA A 123 1.99 2.76 6.63
N ASP A 124 2.68 2.68 7.76
CA ASP A 124 3.49 3.77 8.28
C ASP A 124 4.90 3.31 8.65
N HIS A 125 5.76 4.28 8.96
CA HIS A 125 7.13 4.02 9.37
C HIS A 125 7.26 3.50 10.81
N ASP A 126 6.16 3.46 11.56
CA ASP A 126 6.11 2.92 12.93
C ASP A 126 5.77 1.42 12.95
N GLU A 127 5.91 0.75 11.82
CA GLU A 127 5.72 -0.70 11.65
C GLU A 127 4.25 -1.15 11.77
N TYR A 128 3.29 -0.29 11.43
CA TYR A 128 1.88 -0.62 11.45
C TYR A 128 1.29 -0.58 10.04
N THR A 129 0.64 -1.69 9.66
CA THR A 129 -0.14 -1.77 8.42
C THR A 129 -1.60 -2.01 8.80
N THR A 130 -2.46 -1.04 8.51
CA THR A 130 -3.88 -1.10 8.81
C THR A 130 -4.68 -1.38 7.55
N PHE A 131 -5.55 -2.37 7.65
CA PHE A 131 -6.46 -2.80 6.59
C PHE A 131 -7.85 -2.27 6.91
N TYR A 132 -8.46 -1.58 5.95
CA TYR A 132 -9.80 -1.05 6.06
C TYR A 132 -10.72 -1.73 5.05
N ALA A 133 -11.92 -2.10 5.48
CA ALA A 133 -12.94 -2.66 4.60
C ALA A 133 -14.34 -2.26 5.05
N MET A 134 -15.30 -2.35 4.14
CA MET A 134 -16.71 -2.06 4.43
C MET A 134 -17.44 -3.25 5.04
N THR A 135 -16.90 -4.45 4.91
CA THR A 135 -17.48 -5.68 5.47
C THR A 135 -16.43 -6.47 6.23
N LYS A 136 -16.88 -7.18 7.25
CA LYS A 136 -16.04 -8.12 8.02
C LYS A 136 -15.48 -9.23 7.13
N SER A 137 -16.28 -9.72 6.20
CA SER A 137 -15.89 -10.77 5.26
C SER A 137 -14.70 -10.32 4.41
N ASN A 138 -14.75 -9.13 3.84
CA ASN A 138 -13.65 -8.58 3.07
C ASN A 138 -12.40 -8.37 3.90
N LEU A 139 -12.55 -7.82 5.11
CA LEU A 139 -11.42 -7.61 6.01
C LEU A 139 -10.73 -8.95 6.35
N ASN A 140 -11.52 -9.95 6.71
CA ASN A 140 -11.01 -11.28 7.06
C ASN A 140 -10.33 -11.97 5.87
N ARG A 141 -10.79 -11.73 4.65
CA ARG A 141 -10.19 -12.32 3.44
C ARG A 141 -8.71 -11.95 3.29
N VAL A 142 -8.33 -10.75 3.71
CA VAL A 142 -6.93 -10.29 3.64
C VAL A 142 -6.18 -10.62 4.93
N VAL A 143 -6.80 -10.40 6.09
CA VAL A 143 -6.13 -10.51 7.38
C VAL A 143 -5.89 -11.95 7.81
N LYS A 144 -6.86 -12.85 7.62
CA LYS A 144 -6.71 -14.25 8.03
C LYS A 144 -5.52 -14.96 7.41
N PRO A 145 -5.25 -14.85 6.09
CA PRO A 145 -4.06 -15.46 5.50
C PRO A 145 -2.76 -14.92 6.10
N LEU A 146 -2.69 -13.62 6.40
CA LEU A 146 -1.52 -13.03 7.04
C LEU A 146 -1.28 -13.62 8.43
N LEU A 147 -2.32 -13.74 9.24
CA LEU A 147 -2.22 -14.37 10.56
C LEU A 147 -1.82 -15.83 10.47
N ALA A 148 -2.34 -16.56 9.48
CA ALA A 148 -1.98 -17.96 9.22
C ALA A 148 -0.51 -18.12 8.83
N GLN A 149 0.09 -17.12 8.20
CA GLN A 149 1.51 -17.09 7.84
C GLN A 149 2.42 -16.71 9.04
N GLY A 150 1.84 -16.37 10.17
CA GLY A 150 2.59 -16.01 11.38
C GLY A 150 2.82 -14.52 11.59
N PHE A 151 2.26 -13.67 10.73
CA PHE A 151 2.32 -12.22 10.96
C PHE A 151 1.44 -11.84 12.15
N THR A 152 1.84 -10.81 12.90
CA THR A 152 1.26 -10.49 14.21
C THR A 152 0.24 -9.37 14.11
N GLN A 153 -0.94 -9.61 14.68
CA GLN A 153 -1.95 -8.55 14.84
C GLN A 153 -1.56 -7.61 15.97
N VAL A 154 -1.69 -6.32 15.74
CA VAL A 154 -1.58 -5.29 16.79
C VAL A 154 -2.96 -5.12 17.42
N LYS A 155 -3.11 -5.53 18.66
CA LYS A 155 -4.36 -5.40 19.41
C LYS A 155 -4.44 -4.01 20.04
N ASP A 156 -5.67 -3.57 20.32
CA ASP A 156 -5.94 -2.30 21.01
C ASP A 156 -5.37 -1.06 20.29
N PHE A 157 -5.22 -1.17 18.97
CA PHE A 157 -4.81 -0.07 18.12
C PHE A 157 -5.92 0.19 17.08
N GLU A 158 -6.34 1.43 17.00
CA GLU A 158 -7.29 1.90 16.00
C GLU A 158 -6.75 3.16 15.37
N ARG A 159 -6.63 3.15 14.05
CA ARG A 159 -6.11 4.30 13.31
C ARG A 159 -7.26 5.22 12.94
N SER A 160 -7.12 6.47 13.30
CA SER A 160 -7.92 7.55 12.77
C SER A 160 -7.28 8.04 11.47
N PHE A 161 -8.07 8.03 10.39
CA PHE A 161 -7.53 8.25 9.06
C PHE A 161 -8.35 9.27 8.27
#